data_f8984b4b8e541a21c9c5ba1462d16273
#
_entry.id   f8984b4b8e541a21c9c5ba1462d16273
#
_cell.length_a   1.000
_cell.length_b   1.000
_cell.length_c   1.000
_cell.angle_alpha   90.00
_cell.angle_beta   90.00
_cell.angle_gamma   90.00
#
_symmetry.space_group_name_H-M   'P 1'
#
loop_
_entity.id
_entity.type
_entity.pdbx_description
1 polymer ?
#
loop_
_entity_poly.entity_id
_entity_poly.type
_entity_poly.pdbx_seq_one_letter_code
_entity_poly.pdbx_strand_id
1 'polypeptide(L)'
;AVILLSPSWFTKGGVSKQAFASSFSERQYVEMISNRDLPEQTRRDISKRVRSLLSDQKDMLGQVETADSIYLDGNCSAAGRAVFGLRQKYLAERDLVSVGTMWSLYRHGRKDNGTDKTGRTGKAGRQAPDFGRMLEEGSKNVAAVSTNRFNMMDRFYSSKFKPVLVSKKDSNMDKSFEKSPEYGDLALFLDVCRASGLKTLVVLQPINCKWYDYTGFKPEKRNISAKVGEICSRYDNTEFYDMTDKGYEKGYFEDNVHPSEKGWAMINEKVYRFFE
;
A
#
# COMPACT_ATOMS: atom_id res chain seq x y z
N ALA A 1 -4.27 -12.01 -3.52
CA ALA A 1 -3.68 -10.79 -2.95
C ALA A 1 -4.69 -9.63 -2.98
N VAL A 2 -4.53 -8.66 -2.09
CA VAL A 2 -5.31 -7.41 -2.12
C VAL A 2 -4.35 -6.25 -2.01
N ILE A 3 -4.50 -5.25 -2.88
CA ILE A 3 -3.79 -3.99 -2.80
C ILE A 3 -4.79 -2.82 -2.77
N LEU A 4 -4.62 -1.92 -1.79
CA LEU A 4 -5.39 -0.69 -1.70
C LEU A 4 -4.53 0.44 -2.26
N LEU A 5 -4.98 1.07 -3.34
CA LEU A 5 -4.28 2.17 -3.98
C LEU A 5 -4.95 3.50 -3.65
N SER A 6 -4.16 4.51 -3.34
CA SER A 6 -4.63 5.90 -3.26
C SER A 6 -4.11 6.70 -4.45
N PRO A 7 -4.96 7.48 -5.14
CA PRO A 7 -4.50 8.39 -6.20
C PRO A 7 -3.36 9.31 -5.75
N SER A 8 -3.30 9.67 -4.47
CA SER A 8 -2.27 10.56 -3.93
C SER A 8 -0.84 9.99 -4.01
N TRP A 9 -0.68 8.69 -4.25
CA TRP A 9 0.63 8.05 -4.43
C TRP A 9 1.20 8.27 -5.83
N PHE A 10 0.34 8.50 -6.83
CA PHE A 10 0.73 8.64 -8.23
C PHE A 10 1.26 10.03 -8.58
N THR A 11 2.13 10.57 -7.73
CA THR A 11 2.79 11.84 -8.01
C THR A 11 3.82 11.70 -9.13
N LYS A 12 4.17 12.80 -9.81
CA LYS A 12 5.15 12.82 -10.91
C LYS A 12 6.51 12.24 -10.53
N GLY A 13 6.93 12.41 -9.27
CA GLY A 13 8.21 11.89 -8.76
C GLY A 13 8.14 10.46 -8.23
N GLY A 14 6.92 9.93 -8.00
CA GLY A 14 6.72 8.65 -7.30
C GLY A 14 7.18 8.70 -5.84
N VAL A 15 7.50 7.53 -5.28
CA VAL A 15 8.07 7.39 -3.94
C VAL A 15 9.45 8.06 -3.88
N SER A 16 9.74 8.80 -2.81
CA SER A 16 11.07 9.37 -2.63
C SER A 16 12.11 8.28 -2.33
N LYS A 17 13.35 8.45 -2.83
CA LYS A 17 14.45 7.52 -2.59
C LYS A 17 14.69 7.28 -1.09
N GLN A 18 14.59 8.34 -0.27
CA GLN A 18 14.75 8.23 1.19
C GLN A 18 13.63 7.41 1.83
N ALA A 19 12.36 7.63 1.44
CA ALA A 19 11.24 6.84 1.97
C ALA A 19 11.34 5.38 1.56
N PHE A 20 11.75 5.09 0.31
CA PHE A 20 12.00 3.73 -0.15
C PHE A 20 13.12 3.07 0.65
N ALA A 21 14.27 3.73 0.79
CA ALA A 21 15.43 3.19 1.52
C ALA A 21 15.10 2.88 2.99
N SER A 22 14.24 3.70 3.63
CA SER A 22 13.86 3.47 5.04
C SER A 22 12.98 2.23 5.24
N SER A 23 12.33 1.74 4.20
CA SER A 23 11.46 0.55 4.21
C SER A 23 12.05 -0.64 3.43
N PHE A 24 13.18 -0.45 2.76
CA PHE A 24 13.82 -1.48 1.95
C PHE A 24 14.32 -2.65 2.80
N SER A 25 14.01 -3.87 2.38
CA SER A 25 14.54 -5.09 2.98
C SER A 25 15.40 -5.85 1.97
N GLU A 26 16.70 -5.90 2.23
CA GLU A 26 17.66 -6.68 1.43
C GLU A 26 17.24 -8.13 1.30
N ARG A 27 16.77 -8.75 2.40
CA ARG A 27 16.35 -10.14 2.40
C ARG A 27 15.15 -10.38 1.49
N GLN A 28 14.10 -9.54 1.59
CA GLN A 28 12.93 -9.65 0.72
C GLN A 28 13.31 -9.45 -0.75
N TYR A 29 14.22 -8.50 -1.04
CA TYR A 29 14.76 -8.32 -2.37
C TYR A 29 15.44 -9.59 -2.89
N VAL A 30 16.32 -10.18 -2.10
CA VAL A 30 17.03 -11.43 -2.47
C VAL A 30 16.04 -12.58 -2.70
N GLU A 31 15.05 -12.75 -1.82
CA GLU A 31 14.01 -13.76 -1.99
C GLU A 31 13.26 -13.57 -3.32
N MET A 32 12.97 -12.31 -3.70
CA MET A 32 12.27 -11.99 -4.95
C MET A 32 13.13 -12.29 -6.18
N ILE A 33 14.37 -11.80 -6.24
CA ILE A 33 15.20 -11.98 -7.44
C ILE A 33 15.79 -13.40 -7.58
N SER A 34 15.87 -14.16 -6.50
CA SER A 34 16.29 -15.56 -6.53
C SER A 34 15.15 -16.52 -6.88
N ASN A 35 13.90 -16.07 -6.81
CA ASN A 35 12.74 -16.89 -7.13
C ASN A 35 12.66 -17.17 -8.64
N ARG A 36 12.88 -18.42 -9.02
CA ARG A 36 12.87 -18.87 -10.42
C ARG A 36 11.48 -19.03 -11.00
N ASP A 37 10.44 -19.01 -10.18
CA ASP A 37 9.05 -19.02 -10.65
C ASP A 37 8.67 -17.66 -11.26
N LEU A 38 9.40 -16.59 -10.91
CA LEU A 38 9.27 -15.29 -11.56
C LEU A 38 10.02 -15.28 -12.89
N PRO A 39 9.42 -14.77 -13.97
CA PRO A 39 10.09 -14.56 -15.24
C PRO A 39 11.40 -13.75 -15.07
N GLU A 40 12.43 -14.11 -15.81
CA GLU A 40 13.72 -13.42 -15.70
C GLU A 40 13.59 -11.92 -15.98
N GLN A 41 12.80 -11.56 -16.98
CA GLN A 41 12.57 -10.15 -17.31
C GLN A 41 11.95 -9.39 -16.14
N THR A 42 10.94 -9.95 -15.47
CA THR A 42 10.31 -9.34 -14.28
C THR A 42 11.33 -9.13 -13.18
N ARG A 43 12.21 -10.12 -12.91
CA ARG A 43 13.27 -9.99 -11.89
C ARG A 43 14.28 -8.89 -12.26
N ARG A 44 14.66 -8.77 -13.53
CA ARG A 44 15.54 -7.70 -14.03
C ARG A 44 14.90 -6.32 -13.94
N ASP A 45 13.61 -6.20 -14.23
CA ASP A 45 12.88 -4.92 -14.13
C ASP A 45 12.73 -4.47 -12.68
N ILE A 46 12.49 -5.41 -11.76
CA ILE A 46 12.51 -5.15 -10.30
C ILE A 46 13.89 -4.65 -9.88
N SER A 47 14.99 -5.34 -10.28
CA SER A 47 16.34 -4.93 -9.99
C SER A 47 16.63 -3.52 -10.49
N LYS A 48 16.31 -3.24 -11.75
CA LYS A 48 16.48 -1.90 -12.34
C LYS A 48 15.75 -0.82 -11.54
N ARG A 49 14.52 -1.09 -11.14
CA ARG A 49 13.71 -0.15 -10.35
C ARG A 49 14.32 0.08 -8.96
N VAL A 50 14.68 -0.98 -8.25
CA VAL A 50 15.28 -0.93 -6.91
C VAL A 50 16.62 -0.18 -6.94
N ARG A 51 17.49 -0.47 -7.91
CA ARG A 51 18.76 0.25 -8.07
C ARG A 51 18.56 1.75 -8.32
N SER A 52 17.56 2.12 -9.12
CA SER A 52 17.21 3.53 -9.33
C SER A 52 16.78 4.22 -8.04
N LEU A 53 15.98 3.55 -7.20
CA LEU A 53 15.50 4.08 -5.93
C LEU A 53 16.60 4.13 -4.85
N LEU A 54 17.58 3.23 -4.90
CA LEU A 54 18.69 3.16 -3.94
C LEU A 54 19.96 3.89 -4.42
N SER A 55 19.93 4.61 -5.55
CA SER A 55 21.12 5.21 -6.15
C SER A 55 21.88 6.17 -5.23
N ASP A 56 21.25 6.74 -4.22
CA ASP A 56 21.85 7.65 -3.24
C ASP A 56 22.30 6.91 -1.96
N GLN A 57 22.09 5.57 -1.88
CA GLN A 57 22.38 4.70 -0.74
C GLN A 57 23.46 3.66 -1.11
N LYS A 58 24.71 4.08 -1.13
CA LYS A 58 25.84 3.28 -1.67
C LYS A 58 25.93 1.88 -1.06
N ASP A 59 25.75 1.73 0.26
CA ASP A 59 25.86 0.44 0.93
C ASP A 59 24.73 -0.51 0.53
N MET A 60 23.48 -0.02 0.51
CA MET A 60 22.32 -0.81 0.09
C MET A 60 22.42 -1.16 -1.41
N LEU A 61 22.82 -0.20 -2.23
CA LEU A 61 23.02 -0.43 -3.67
C LEU A 61 24.08 -1.51 -3.92
N GLY A 62 25.23 -1.48 -3.21
CA GLY A 62 26.26 -2.50 -3.32
C GLY A 62 25.77 -3.91 -2.96
N GLN A 63 24.87 -4.04 -1.96
CA GLN A 63 24.26 -5.33 -1.64
C GLN A 63 23.31 -5.81 -2.73
N VAL A 64 22.51 -4.90 -3.30
CA VAL A 64 21.64 -5.20 -4.45
C VAL A 64 22.47 -5.65 -5.65
N GLU A 65 23.54 -4.96 -5.99
CA GLU A 65 24.43 -5.31 -7.10
C GLU A 65 25.13 -6.67 -6.90
N THR A 66 25.50 -6.97 -5.66
CA THR A 66 26.05 -8.30 -5.32
C THR A 66 25.00 -9.40 -5.52
N ALA A 67 23.77 -9.17 -5.06
CA ALA A 67 22.68 -10.11 -5.26
C ALA A 67 22.36 -10.31 -6.75
N ASP A 68 22.33 -9.23 -7.54
CA ASP A 68 22.11 -9.28 -9.00
C ASP A 68 23.19 -10.11 -9.69
N SER A 69 24.47 -9.91 -9.33
CA SER A 69 25.57 -10.66 -9.91
C SER A 69 25.49 -12.17 -9.62
N ILE A 70 24.86 -12.54 -8.51
CA ILE A 70 24.64 -13.95 -8.12
C ILE A 70 23.43 -14.56 -8.84
N TYR A 71 22.29 -13.87 -8.82
CA TYR A 71 21.01 -14.47 -9.16
C TYR A 71 20.48 -14.10 -10.56
N LEU A 72 20.97 -12.99 -11.13
CA LEU A 72 20.56 -12.53 -12.47
C LEU A 72 21.68 -12.75 -13.50
N ASP A 73 22.94 -12.45 -13.15
CA ASP A 73 24.06 -12.45 -14.12
C ASP A 73 24.93 -13.71 -14.04
N GLY A 74 24.90 -14.41 -12.91
CA GLY A 74 25.65 -15.66 -12.71
C GLY A 74 27.18 -15.49 -12.65
N ASN A 75 27.68 -14.26 -12.50
CA ASN A 75 29.12 -13.92 -12.63
C ASN A 75 29.85 -13.73 -11.30
N CYS A 76 29.23 -14.06 -10.16
CA CYS A 76 29.84 -13.95 -8.84
C CYS A 76 30.78 -15.13 -8.56
N SER A 77 31.97 -14.85 -7.94
CA SER A 77 32.91 -15.88 -7.52
C SER A 77 32.33 -16.81 -6.46
N ALA A 78 32.90 -18.03 -6.33
CA ALA A 78 32.48 -18.99 -5.29
C ALA A 78 32.68 -18.42 -3.87
N ALA A 79 33.76 -17.71 -3.62
CA ALA A 79 34.02 -17.04 -2.35
C ALA A 79 33.01 -15.93 -2.10
N GLY A 80 32.66 -15.10 -3.08
CA GLY A 80 31.65 -14.06 -2.99
C GLY A 80 30.28 -14.62 -2.65
N ARG A 81 29.87 -15.71 -3.31
CA ARG A 81 28.62 -16.43 -2.99
C ARG A 81 28.59 -16.95 -1.56
N ALA A 82 29.69 -17.51 -1.07
CA ALA A 82 29.78 -18.04 0.29
C ALA A 82 29.62 -16.91 1.34
N VAL A 83 30.35 -15.80 1.16
CA VAL A 83 30.24 -14.62 2.05
C VAL A 83 28.83 -14.03 2.04
N PHE A 84 28.25 -13.88 0.84
CA PHE A 84 26.88 -13.40 0.72
C PHE A 84 25.88 -14.35 1.39
N GLY A 85 26.03 -15.66 1.24
CA GLY A 85 25.21 -16.67 1.89
C GLY A 85 25.26 -16.59 3.42
N LEU A 86 26.44 -16.36 4.00
CA LEU A 86 26.59 -16.12 5.44
C LEU A 86 25.87 -14.86 5.89
N ARG A 87 25.98 -13.77 5.12
CA ARG A 87 25.25 -12.55 5.38
C ARG A 87 23.73 -12.78 5.38
N GLN A 88 23.19 -13.50 4.39
CA GLN A 88 21.75 -13.80 4.32
C GLN A 88 21.27 -14.62 5.52
N LYS A 89 22.06 -15.59 5.99
CA LYS A 89 21.77 -16.33 7.23
C LYS A 89 21.74 -15.41 8.44
N TYR A 90 22.72 -14.53 8.60
CA TYR A 90 22.74 -13.55 9.68
C TYR A 90 21.50 -12.64 9.66
N LEU A 91 21.11 -12.14 8.48
CA LEU A 91 19.92 -11.30 8.34
C LEU A 91 18.64 -12.08 8.72
N ALA A 92 18.53 -13.35 8.33
CA ALA A 92 17.40 -14.20 8.68
C ALA A 92 17.28 -14.41 10.20
N GLU A 93 18.39 -14.68 10.88
CA GLU A 93 18.43 -14.83 12.34
C GLU A 93 18.11 -13.52 13.06
N ARG A 94 18.68 -12.40 12.61
CA ARG A 94 18.38 -11.08 13.15
C ARG A 94 16.89 -10.74 13.03
N ASP A 95 16.28 -11.01 11.90
CA ASP A 95 14.85 -10.74 11.66
C ASP A 95 13.98 -11.62 12.56
N LEU A 96 14.34 -12.90 12.75
CA LEU A 96 13.66 -13.82 13.65
C LEU A 96 13.70 -13.32 15.11
N VAL A 97 14.86 -12.86 15.57
CA VAL A 97 15.04 -12.29 16.91
C VAL A 97 14.22 -11.00 17.06
N SER A 98 14.26 -10.12 16.05
CA SER A 98 13.50 -8.87 16.07
C SER A 98 12.00 -9.11 16.15
N VAL A 99 11.46 -10.01 15.31
CA VAL A 99 10.04 -10.39 15.32
C VAL A 99 9.67 -11.06 16.66
N GLY A 100 10.52 -11.96 17.15
CA GLY A 100 10.30 -12.63 18.45
C GLY A 100 10.26 -11.63 19.61
N THR A 101 11.16 -10.65 19.60
CA THR A 101 11.19 -9.58 20.60
C THR A 101 9.95 -8.70 20.54
N MET A 102 9.58 -8.24 19.34
CA MET A 102 8.36 -7.44 19.14
C MET A 102 7.09 -8.22 19.56
N TRP A 103 7.02 -9.50 19.23
CA TRP A 103 5.90 -10.36 19.62
C TRP A 103 5.83 -10.54 21.13
N SER A 104 6.98 -10.71 21.80
CA SER A 104 7.07 -10.78 23.25
C SER A 104 6.62 -9.48 23.93
N LEU A 105 7.10 -8.32 23.44
CA LEU A 105 6.70 -7.00 23.94
C LEU A 105 5.20 -6.75 23.71
N TYR A 106 4.67 -7.13 22.55
CA TYR A 106 3.24 -7.03 22.26
C TYR A 106 2.39 -7.88 23.22
N ARG A 107 2.81 -9.12 23.51
CA ARG A 107 2.14 -9.97 24.51
C ARG A 107 2.17 -9.40 25.91
N HIS A 108 3.31 -8.86 26.34
CA HIS A 108 3.46 -8.28 27.70
C HIS A 108 2.79 -6.89 27.83
N GLY A 109 2.72 -6.12 26.74
CA GLY A 109 2.03 -4.82 26.72
C GLY A 109 0.49 -4.95 26.71
N ARG A 110 -0.04 -6.08 26.32
CA ARG A 110 -1.45 -6.39 26.41
C ARG A 110 -1.74 -6.84 27.85
N LYS A 111 -1.85 -5.86 28.78
CA LYS A 111 -2.53 -6.09 30.07
C LYS A 111 -3.89 -6.66 29.72
N ASP A 112 -4.16 -7.89 30.14
CA ASP A 112 -5.48 -8.50 30.08
C ASP A 112 -6.51 -7.58 30.73
N ASN A 113 -7.11 -6.72 29.94
CA ASN A 113 -8.42 -6.17 30.27
C ASN A 113 -9.37 -7.34 30.13
N GLY A 114 -9.58 -8.05 31.25
CA GLY A 114 -10.22 -9.34 31.42
C GLY A 114 -11.62 -9.54 30.78
N THR A 115 -11.69 -9.48 29.46
CA THR A 115 -12.88 -9.81 28.69
C THR A 115 -12.49 -10.42 27.35
N ASP A 116 -11.90 -11.59 27.38
CA ASP A 116 -12.19 -12.65 26.40
C ASP A 116 -11.62 -14.00 26.85
N LYS A 117 -12.27 -14.63 27.82
CA LYS A 117 -12.10 -16.05 28.16
C LYS A 117 -12.91 -16.97 27.26
N THR A 118 -13.33 -16.53 26.10
CA THR A 118 -13.91 -17.45 25.12
C THR A 118 -12.80 -18.00 24.25
N GLY A 119 -12.09 -19.02 24.78
CA GLY A 119 -11.31 -19.96 23.99
C GLY A 119 -12.25 -20.68 23.01
N ARG A 120 -12.69 -20.00 21.96
CA ARG A 120 -13.44 -20.61 20.86
C ARG A 120 -12.48 -21.27 19.88
N THR A 121 -11.93 -22.42 20.29
CA THR A 121 -11.55 -23.48 19.37
C THR A 121 -12.80 -24.29 19.02
N GLY A 122 -13.72 -23.68 18.28
CA GLY A 122 -14.87 -24.34 17.71
C GLY A 122 -15.04 -23.91 16.28
N LYS A 123 -15.16 -24.84 15.35
CA LYS A 123 -15.72 -24.64 14.02
C LYS A 123 -17.22 -24.26 14.12
N ALA A 124 -17.54 -23.20 14.88
CA ALA A 124 -18.81 -22.53 14.73
C ALA A 124 -18.72 -21.83 13.38
N GLY A 125 -19.60 -22.15 12.45
CA GLY A 125 -19.65 -21.48 11.14
C GLY A 125 -19.59 -19.97 11.39
N ARG A 126 -18.53 -19.33 10.90
CA ARG A 126 -18.41 -17.86 11.02
C ARG A 126 -19.57 -17.28 10.25
N GLN A 127 -20.51 -16.70 10.96
CA GLN A 127 -21.57 -15.94 10.32
C GLN A 127 -20.93 -14.80 9.53
N ALA A 128 -21.35 -14.63 8.28
CA ALA A 128 -20.84 -13.53 7.46
C ALA A 128 -21.04 -12.18 8.19
N PRO A 129 -20.09 -11.24 8.09
CA PRO A 129 -20.26 -9.92 8.68
C PRO A 129 -21.51 -9.23 8.10
N ASP A 130 -22.26 -8.56 8.96
CA ASP A 130 -23.38 -7.71 8.51
C ASP A 130 -22.84 -6.37 8.04
N PHE A 131 -22.43 -6.31 6.77
CA PHE A 131 -21.87 -5.10 6.15
C PHE A 131 -22.91 -3.97 6.05
N GLY A 132 -24.19 -4.29 5.91
CA GLY A 132 -25.27 -3.31 5.92
C GLY A 132 -25.33 -2.55 7.24
N ARG A 133 -25.32 -3.29 8.36
CA ARG A 133 -25.24 -2.72 9.70
C ARG A 133 -23.97 -1.92 9.94
N MET A 134 -22.80 -2.45 9.54
CA MET A 134 -21.52 -1.75 9.68
C MET A 134 -21.52 -0.42 8.91
N LEU A 135 -22.09 -0.39 7.71
CA LEU A 135 -22.21 0.80 6.89
C LEU A 135 -23.16 1.82 7.52
N GLU A 136 -24.30 1.38 8.07
CA GLU A 136 -25.27 2.24 8.74
C GLU A 136 -24.66 2.87 10.00
N GLU A 137 -24.06 2.05 10.88
CA GLU A 137 -23.40 2.50 12.11
C GLU A 137 -22.26 3.46 11.80
N GLY A 138 -21.37 3.11 10.87
CA GLY A 138 -20.27 3.97 10.43
C GLY A 138 -20.76 5.30 9.85
N SER A 139 -21.86 5.28 9.08
CA SER A 139 -22.46 6.50 8.53
C SER A 139 -22.99 7.42 9.62
N LYS A 140 -23.66 6.88 10.65
CA LYS A 140 -24.19 7.63 11.79
C LYS A 140 -23.07 8.24 12.62
N ASN A 141 -22.04 7.44 12.96
CA ASN A 141 -20.90 7.87 13.76
C ASN A 141 -20.15 9.02 13.10
N VAL A 142 -19.89 8.89 11.80
CA VAL A 142 -19.11 9.89 11.06
C VAL A 142 -19.93 11.16 10.80
N ALA A 143 -21.25 11.05 10.55
CA ALA A 143 -22.10 12.21 10.29
C ALA A 143 -22.08 13.23 11.44
N ALA A 144 -22.00 12.75 12.69
CA ALA A 144 -21.97 13.59 13.88
C ALA A 144 -20.65 14.38 14.04
N VAL A 145 -19.55 13.92 13.42
CA VAL A 145 -18.19 14.46 13.61
C VAL A 145 -17.54 14.93 12.31
N SER A 146 -18.30 15.06 11.22
CA SER A 146 -17.85 15.53 9.89
C SER A 146 -18.73 16.69 9.42
N THR A 147 -18.75 17.78 10.19
CA THR A 147 -19.66 18.91 9.95
C THR A 147 -19.08 20.03 9.10
N ASN A 148 -17.76 19.98 8.82
CA ASN A 148 -17.08 21.00 8.06
C ASN A 148 -17.32 20.89 6.54
N ARG A 149 -17.02 21.97 5.82
CA ARG A 149 -17.29 22.09 4.37
C ARG A 149 -16.58 21.05 3.48
N PHE A 150 -15.56 20.36 3.99
CA PHE A 150 -14.81 19.35 3.24
C PHE A 150 -15.29 17.91 3.52
N ASN A 151 -16.29 17.72 4.39
CA ASN A 151 -16.80 16.41 4.78
C ASN A 151 -15.72 15.46 5.35
N MET A 152 -14.68 16.01 5.97
CA MET A 152 -13.68 15.22 6.72
C MET A 152 -13.98 15.29 8.22
N MET A 153 -13.41 14.39 9.02
CA MET A 153 -13.63 14.43 10.47
C MET A 153 -13.16 15.74 11.08
N ASP A 154 -13.98 16.37 11.92
CA ASP A 154 -13.76 17.71 12.48
C ASP A 154 -12.48 17.81 13.30
N ARG A 155 -12.05 16.71 13.95
CA ARG A 155 -10.76 16.64 14.67
C ARG A 155 -9.58 16.87 13.75
N PHE A 156 -9.56 16.23 12.57
CA PHE A 156 -8.49 16.40 11.58
C PHE A 156 -8.60 17.74 10.88
N TYR A 157 -9.82 18.15 10.51
CA TYR A 157 -10.04 19.46 9.92
C TYR A 157 -9.51 20.57 10.83
N SER A 158 -9.88 20.58 12.10
CA SER A 158 -9.51 21.64 13.04
C SER A 158 -8.01 21.68 13.32
N SER A 159 -7.36 20.50 13.46
CA SER A 159 -5.96 20.40 13.85
C SER A 159 -4.97 20.54 12.68
N LYS A 160 -5.31 20.01 11.50
CA LYS A 160 -4.35 19.90 10.37
C LYS A 160 -4.70 20.80 9.20
N PHE A 161 -5.98 20.97 8.88
CA PHE A 161 -6.40 21.64 7.64
C PHE A 161 -6.81 23.11 7.84
N LYS A 162 -7.58 23.41 8.87
CA LYS A 162 -8.02 24.76 9.17
C LYS A 162 -6.85 25.75 9.33
N PRO A 163 -5.75 25.43 10.04
CA PRO A 163 -4.61 26.36 10.17
C PRO A 163 -3.92 26.70 8.84
N VAL A 164 -4.01 25.81 7.85
CA VAL A 164 -3.29 25.98 6.58
C VAL A 164 -4.20 26.35 5.41
N LEU A 165 -5.48 26.65 5.64
CA LEU A 165 -6.44 26.93 4.57
C LEU A 165 -5.95 27.98 3.59
N VAL A 166 -5.48 29.13 4.10
CA VAL A 166 -5.06 30.24 3.24
C VAL A 166 -3.90 29.81 2.33
N SER A 167 -2.89 29.16 2.88
CA SER A 167 -1.70 28.71 2.12
C SER A 167 -1.98 27.55 1.18
N LYS A 168 -3.05 26.78 1.42
CA LYS A 168 -3.42 25.63 0.58
C LYS A 168 -4.41 25.95 -0.52
N LYS A 169 -5.07 27.11 -0.47
CA LYS A 169 -5.94 27.54 -1.55
C LYS A 169 -5.13 27.63 -2.86
N ASP A 170 -5.61 26.97 -3.90
CA ASP A 170 -5.02 26.96 -5.25
C ASP A 170 -3.55 26.47 -5.33
N SER A 171 -3.02 25.84 -4.26
CA SER A 171 -1.62 25.41 -4.16
C SER A 171 -1.27 24.18 -5.02
N ASN A 172 -2.26 23.54 -5.66
CA ASN A 172 -2.11 22.34 -6.46
C ASN A 172 -2.52 22.51 -7.93
N MET A 173 -2.64 23.74 -8.43
CA MET A 173 -3.08 24.00 -9.82
C MET A 173 -2.19 23.33 -10.88
N ASP A 174 -0.89 23.24 -10.63
CA ASP A 174 0.09 22.65 -11.55
C ASP A 174 0.35 21.15 -11.31
N LYS A 175 -0.29 20.55 -10.30
CA LYS A 175 -0.14 19.13 -10.01
C LYS A 175 -0.86 18.26 -11.03
N SER A 176 -0.29 17.09 -11.28
CA SER A 176 -0.89 16.03 -12.10
C SER A 176 -0.45 14.66 -11.60
N PHE A 177 -1.38 13.71 -11.63
CA PHE A 177 -1.11 12.29 -11.40
C PHE A 177 -0.95 11.50 -12.72
N GLU A 178 -1.05 12.13 -13.87
CA GLU A 178 -1.00 11.46 -15.18
C GLU A 178 0.33 10.76 -15.47
N LYS A 179 1.42 11.31 -14.96
CA LYS A 179 2.78 10.79 -15.20
C LYS A 179 3.43 10.45 -13.87
N SER A 180 3.43 9.18 -13.52
CA SER A 180 4.06 8.66 -12.31
C SER A 180 4.79 7.37 -12.61
N PRO A 181 5.98 7.12 -12.03
CA PRO A 181 6.64 5.82 -12.08
C PRO A 181 5.82 4.71 -11.38
N GLU A 182 4.92 5.07 -10.44
CA GLU A 182 4.08 4.12 -9.70
C GLU A 182 3.16 3.30 -10.60
N TYR A 183 2.86 3.75 -11.83
CA TYR A 183 2.15 2.92 -12.81
C TYR A 183 2.97 1.71 -13.26
N GLY A 184 4.28 1.90 -13.42
CA GLY A 184 5.21 0.80 -13.70
C GLY A 184 5.35 -0.12 -12.49
N ASP A 185 5.40 0.44 -11.29
CA ASP A 185 5.50 -0.32 -10.05
C ASP A 185 4.24 -1.18 -9.81
N LEU A 186 3.04 -0.65 -10.14
CA LEU A 186 1.80 -1.43 -10.15
C LEU A 186 1.85 -2.60 -11.14
N ALA A 187 2.34 -2.36 -12.35
CA ALA A 187 2.47 -3.42 -13.34
C ALA A 187 3.45 -4.51 -12.88
N LEU A 188 4.61 -4.14 -12.32
CA LEU A 188 5.56 -5.10 -11.74
C LEU A 188 4.95 -5.91 -10.59
N PHE A 189 4.18 -5.27 -9.71
CA PHE A 189 3.45 -5.96 -8.64
C PHE A 189 2.47 -7.01 -9.21
N LEU A 190 1.72 -6.65 -10.25
CA LEU A 190 0.76 -7.56 -10.88
C LEU A 190 1.47 -8.70 -11.64
N ASP A 191 2.63 -8.43 -12.25
CA ASP A 191 3.47 -9.49 -12.86
C ASP A 191 3.91 -10.52 -11.83
N VAL A 192 4.33 -10.06 -10.64
CA VAL A 192 4.69 -10.96 -9.52
C VAL A 192 3.47 -11.76 -9.05
N CYS A 193 2.33 -11.12 -8.86
CA CYS A 193 1.10 -11.80 -8.46
C CYS A 193 0.67 -12.88 -9.48
N ARG A 194 0.72 -12.56 -10.78
CA ARG A 194 0.40 -13.49 -11.85
C ARG A 194 1.36 -14.68 -11.87
N ALA A 195 2.66 -14.43 -11.82
CA ALA A 195 3.67 -15.48 -11.82
C ALA A 195 3.58 -16.38 -10.58
N SER A 196 3.11 -15.84 -9.45
CA SER A 196 2.88 -16.60 -8.21
C SER A 196 1.51 -17.28 -8.15
N GLY A 197 0.71 -17.24 -9.22
CA GLY A 197 -0.63 -17.84 -9.27
C GLY A 197 -1.65 -17.19 -8.33
N LEU A 198 -1.41 -15.94 -7.91
CA LEU A 198 -2.28 -15.25 -6.94
C LEU A 198 -3.43 -14.55 -7.66
N LYS A 199 -4.68 -14.88 -7.31
CA LYS A 199 -5.82 -14.02 -7.64
C LYS A 199 -5.64 -12.69 -6.90
N THR A 200 -5.80 -11.57 -7.60
CA THR A 200 -5.49 -10.24 -7.08
C THR A 200 -6.70 -9.31 -7.15
N LEU A 201 -6.97 -8.59 -6.06
CA LEU A 201 -7.93 -7.50 -6.01
C LEU A 201 -7.16 -6.18 -5.90
N VAL A 202 -7.37 -5.30 -6.87
CA VAL A 202 -6.88 -3.91 -6.83
C VAL A 202 -8.04 -3.00 -6.49
N VAL A 203 -8.00 -2.36 -5.32
CA VAL A 203 -8.99 -1.38 -4.89
C VAL A 203 -8.41 0.02 -5.05
N LEU A 204 -8.95 0.80 -5.96
CA LEU A 204 -8.57 2.20 -6.12
C LEU A 204 -9.48 3.07 -5.24
N GLN A 205 -8.92 3.57 -4.14
CA GLN A 205 -9.62 4.42 -3.19
C GLN A 205 -9.84 5.83 -3.76
N PRO A 206 -10.89 6.55 -3.33
CA PRO A 206 -11.06 7.95 -3.67
C PRO A 206 -10.08 8.83 -2.89
N ILE A 207 -9.92 10.06 -3.35
CA ILE A 207 -9.38 11.19 -2.57
C ILE A 207 -10.53 12.17 -2.29
N ASN A 208 -10.42 12.97 -1.22
CA ASN A 208 -11.43 13.96 -0.88
C ASN A 208 -11.51 15.07 -1.93
N CYS A 209 -12.43 14.93 -2.88
CA CYS A 209 -12.55 15.84 -4.02
C CYS A 209 -12.84 17.28 -3.59
N LYS A 210 -13.59 17.53 -2.51
CA LYS A 210 -13.84 18.89 -2.01
C LYS A 210 -12.56 19.58 -1.54
N TRP A 211 -11.65 18.85 -0.90
CA TRP A 211 -10.36 19.40 -0.51
C TRP A 211 -9.47 19.67 -1.72
N TYR A 212 -9.41 18.71 -2.64
CA TYR A 212 -8.56 18.87 -3.83
C TYR A 212 -9.10 19.95 -4.78
N ASP A 213 -10.42 20.15 -4.89
CA ASP A 213 -11.01 21.29 -5.60
C ASP A 213 -10.58 22.63 -4.96
N TYR A 214 -10.63 22.70 -3.62
CA TYR A 214 -10.20 23.90 -2.91
C TYR A 214 -8.72 24.23 -3.12
N THR A 215 -7.88 23.20 -3.26
CA THR A 215 -6.45 23.38 -3.55
C THR A 215 -6.16 23.64 -5.03
N GLY A 216 -7.17 23.75 -5.89
CA GLY A 216 -7.04 24.02 -7.33
C GLY A 216 -6.56 22.81 -8.15
N PHE A 217 -6.59 21.59 -7.59
CA PHE A 217 -6.16 20.40 -8.31
C PHE A 217 -7.27 19.95 -9.27
N LYS A 218 -7.08 20.18 -10.55
CA LYS A 218 -8.08 19.94 -11.59
C LYS A 218 -8.50 18.47 -11.65
N PRO A 219 -9.82 18.15 -11.76
CA PRO A 219 -10.34 16.79 -11.80
C PRO A 219 -9.68 15.92 -12.86
N GLU A 220 -9.52 16.41 -14.09
CA GLU A 220 -8.92 15.68 -15.20
C GLU A 220 -7.45 15.30 -14.95
N LYS A 221 -6.70 16.09 -14.17
CA LYS A 221 -5.29 15.84 -13.85
C LYS A 221 -5.08 14.88 -12.67
N ARG A 222 -6.12 14.67 -11.85
CA ARG A 222 -6.07 13.80 -10.66
C ARG A 222 -6.78 12.47 -10.84
N ASN A 223 -7.60 12.30 -11.90
CA ASN A 223 -8.28 11.06 -12.18
C ASN A 223 -7.32 10.06 -12.86
N ILE A 224 -7.07 8.96 -12.17
CA ILE A 224 -6.19 7.87 -12.62
C ILE A 224 -6.94 6.56 -12.88
N SER A 225 -8.26 6.55 -12.70
CA SER A 225 -9.10 5.35 -12.81
C SER A 225 -8.91 4.61 -14.13
N ALA A 226 -9.04 5.32 -15.25
CA ALA A 226 -8.90 4.72 -16.58
C ALA A 226 -7.52 4.07 -16.77
N LYS A 227 -6.44 4.73 -16.31
CA LYS A 227 -5.09 4.25 -16.47
C LYS A 227 -4.78 3.05 -15.56
N VAL A 228 -5.25 3.07 -14.32
CA VAL A 228 -5.13 1.92 -13.41
C VAL A 228 -5.97 0.75 -13.94
N GLY A 229 -7.19 1.01 -14.41
CA GLY A 229 -8.06 0.00 -15.01
C GLY A 229 -7.43 -0.63 -16.27
N GLU A 230 -6.81 0.18 -17.15
CA GLU A 230 -6.06 -0.32 -18.30
C GLU A 230 -4.91 -1.24 -17.89
N ILE A 231 -4.15 -0.88 -16.84
CA ILE A 231 -3.07 -1.75 -16.34
C ILE A 231 -3.66 -3.06 -15.81
N CYS A 232 -4.68 -3.00 -14.97
CA CYS A 232 -5.32 -4.20 -14.40
C CYS A 232 -5.91 -5.13 -15.46
N SER A 233 -6.49 -4.58 -16.54
CA SER A 233 -7.11 -5.37 -17.63
C SER A 233 -6.14 -6.25 -18.42
N ARG A 234 -4.83 -6.05 -18.26
CA ARG A 234 -3.80 -6.89 -18.88
C ARG A 234 -3.57 -8.22 -18.15
N TYR A 235 -4.22 -8.39 -16.99
CA TYR A 235 -4.02 -9.52 -16.08
C TYR A 235 -5.35 -10.23 -15.82
N ASP A 236 -5.49 -11.44 -16.31
CA ASP A 236 -6.69 -12.29 -16.20
C ASP A 236 -6.98 -12.73 -14.76
N ASN A 237 -5.95 -12.75 -13.90
CA ASN A 237 -6.06 -13.06 -12.49
C ASN A 237 -6.33 -11.83 -11.60
N THR A 238 -6.61 -10.65 -12.19
CA THR A 238 -6.78 -9.39 -11.45
C THR A 238 -8.18 -8.85 -11.59
N GLU A 239 -8.82 -8.59 -10.46
CA GLU A 239 -10.07 -7.85 -10.34
C GLU A 239 -9.78 -6.40 -9.95
N PHE A 240 -10.37 -5.44 -10.67
CA PHE A 240 -10.25 -4.02 -10.39
C PHE A 240 -11.54 -3.47 -9.80
N TYR A 241 -11.45 -2.84 -8.64
CA TYR A 241 -12.55 -2.17 -7.98
C TYR A 241 -12.26 -0.68 -7.82
N ASP A 242 -12.94 0.14 -8.61
CA ASP A 242 -12.80 1.58 -8.60
C ASP A 242 -13.83 2.22 -7.66
N MET A 243 -13.33 2.98 -6.70
CA MET A 243 -14.15 3.76 -5.75
C MET A 243 -13.96 5.27 -5.93
N THR A 244 -13.33 5.73 -7.02
CA THR A 244 -13.03 7.16 -7.21
C THR A 244 -14.29 8.03 -7.31
N ASP A 245 -15.44 7.45 -7.65
CA ASP A 245 -16.76 8.11 -7.64
C ASP A 245 -17.18 8.58 -6.23
N LYS A 246 -16.62 7.97 -5.16
CA LYS A 246 -16.88 8.33 -3.76
C LYS A 246 -16.12 9.56 -3.28
N GLY A 247 -15.37 10.24 -4.15
CA GLY A 247 -14.55 11.40 -3.78
C GLY A 247 -15.32 12.59 -3.17
N TYR A 248 -16.63 12.70 -3.44
CA TYR A 248 -17.54 13.70 -2.83
C TYR A 248 -18.44 13.11 -1.75
N GLU A 249 -18.34 11.81 -1.48
CA GLU A 249 -19.24 11.08 -0.58
C GLU A 249 -19.14 11.63 0.85
N LYS A 250 -20.29 12.04 1.42
CA LYS A 250 -20.33 12.56 2.78
C LYS A 250 -20.03 11.43 3.77
N GLY A 251 -19.11 11.73 4.68
CA GLY A 251 -18.71 10.79 5.72
C GLY A 251 -17.76 9.68 5.26
N TYR A 252 -17.28 9.69 4.02
CA TYR A 252 -16.31 8.69 3.55
C TYR A 252 -14.92 8.92 4.15
N PHE A 253 -14.53 10.16 4.44
CA PHE A 253 -13.15 10.52 4.75
C PHE A 253 -12.92 10.89 6.22
N GLU A 254 -11.82 10.40 6.80
CA GLU A 254 -11.26 10.97 8.02
C GLU A 254 -10.55 12.30 7.73
N ASP A 255 -9.73 12.34 6.70
CA ASP A 255 -8.96 13.52 6.27
C ASP A 255 -9.09 13.72 4.75
N ASN A 256 -8.01 14.05 4.05
CA ASN A 256 -8.05 14.27 2.60
C ASN A 256 -7.85 12.98 1.76
N VAL A 257 -7.45 11.85 2.36
CA VAL A 257 -7.19 10.60 1.65
C VAL A 257 -7.60 9.34 2.41
N HIS A 258 -7.63 9.38 3.75
CA HIS A 258 -7.91 8.18 4.53
C HIS A 258 -9.41 7.94 4.69
N PRO A 259 -9.87 6.69 4.51
CA PRO A 259 -11.27 6.32 4.74
C PRO A 259 -11.64 6.42 6.23
N SER A 260 -12.86 6.86 6.50
CA SER A 260 -13.51 6.78 7.80
C SER A 260 -14.06 5.37 8.08
N GLU A 261 -14.76 5.18 9.21
CA GLU A 261 -15.49 3.95 9.50
C GLU A 261 -16.46 3.57 8.36
N LYS A 262 -17.18 4.55 7.77
CA LYS A 262 -18.04 4.34 6.61
C LYS A 262 -17.24 3.86 5.40
N GLY A 263 -16.13 4.52 5.09
CA GLY A 263 -15.26 4.16 3.97
C GLY A 263 -14.68 2.75 4.14
N TRP A 264 -14.23 2.42 5.34
CA TRP A 264 -13.72 1.09 5.66
C TRP A 264 -14.79 0.00 5.59
N ALA A 265 -16.04 0.26 5.99
CA ALA A 265 -17.12 -0.71 5.84
C ALA A 265 -17.32 -1.09 4.37
N MET A 266 -17.30 -0.11 3.46
CA MET A 266 -17.41 -0.35 2.01
C MET A 266 -16.23 -1.15 1.43
N ILE A 267 -15.00 -0.81 1.83
CA ILE A 267 -13.79 -1.52 1.40
C ILE A 267 -13.80 -2.96 1.91
N ASN A 268 -14.10 -3.15 3.20
CA ASN A 268 -14.09 -4.48 3.83
C ASN A 268 -15.14 -5.41 3.23
N GLU A 269 -16.33 -4.90 2.88
CA GLU A 269 -17.33 -5.70 2.16
C GLU A 269 -16.78 -6.22 0.84
N LYS A 270 -16.14 -5.35 0.04
CA LYS A 270 -15.57 -5.78 -1.25
C LYS A 270 -14.44 -6.78 -1.07
N VAL A 271 -13.55 -6.55 -0.11
CA VAL A 271 -12.46 -7.48 0.20
C VAL A 271 -13.01 -8.83 0.67
N TYR A 272 -14.01 -8.83 1.54
CA TYR A 272 -14.64 -10.07 2.02
C TYR A 272 -15.23 -10.88 0.86
N ARG A 273 -16.04 -10.22 -0.01
CA ARG A 273 -16.65 -10.88 -1.18
C ARG A 273 -15.65 -11.39 -2.21
N PHE A 274 -14.46 -10.81 -2.27
CA PHE A 274 -13.38 -11.31 -3.13
C PHE A 274 -12.82 -12.65 -2.66
N PHE A 275 -12.92 -12.97 -1.37
CA PHE A 275 -12.44 -14.23 -0.78
C PHE A 275 -13.53 -15.29 -0.57
N GLU A 276 -14.80 -14.96 -0.82
CA GLU A 276 -15.89 -15.94 -0.88
C GLU A 276 -15.85 -16.74 -2.18
#